data_deaadafe3ccc450ba06e8e41ee7cc9ec
#
_entry.id   deaadafe3ccc450ba06e8e41ee7cc9ec
#
_cell.length_a   1.000
_cell.length_b   1.000
_cell.length_c   1.000
_cell.angle_alpha   90.00
_cell.angle_beta   90.00
_cell.angle_gamma   90.00
#
_symmetry.space_group_name_H-M   'P 1'
#
loop_
_entity.id
_entity.type
_entity.pdbx_description
1 polymer ?
#
loop_
_entity_poly.entity_id
_entity_poly.type
_entity_poly.pdbx_seq_one_letter_code
_entity_poly.pdbx_strand_id
1 'polypeptide(L)'
;MIGDPRQLGNPSDITHPGDSGLSVLDFILGEKNTVPPNLGIFLSTTRRMRSEITPFISESFYDSRLNSHPITDKRSLKLEGNPLPHHSGIVLVEMEHQDNAQSSKEEIEVIAKLYSYFLTQKFIDEGIERDISADDILVVAPYNVQVNLIQKKLPEGNRTGTVDKFQGQEAPISILSMTSSDGDNAPRGINFLMDEARLNVAVSRAQCLSIILINKELFNVHINSINQFKLKNNFLKLKQKSSVIEVNKLNL
;
A
#
# COMPACT_ATOMS: atom_id res chain seq x y z
N MET A 1 21.85 15.68 1.28
CA MET A 1 21.08 14.59 1.88
C MET A 1 20.04 14.16 0.85
N ILE A 2 19.82 12.85 0.66
CA ILE A 2 18.81 12.29 -0.26
C ILE A 2 17.94 11.36 0.57
N GLY A 3 16.62 11.50 0.51
CA GLY A 3 15.67 10.66 1.25
C GLY A 3 14.23 11.11 1.06
N ASP A 4 13.31 10.36 1.64
CA ASP A 4 11.89 10.63 1.62
C ASP A 4 11.33 10.54 3.06
N PRO A 5 10.96 11.67 3.68
CA PRO A 5 10.48 11.70 5.06
C PRO A 5 9.06 11.10 5.21
N ARG A 6 8.35 10.86 4.10
CA ARG A 6 7.00 10.27 4.10
C ARG A 6 7.02 8.76 3.87
N GLN A 7 8.21 8.15 3.83
CA GLN A 7 8.40 6.69 3.87
C GLN A 7 8.90 6.25 5.24
N LEU A 8 9.10 4.93 5.40
CA LEU A 8 9.53 4.37 6.68
C LEU A 8 10.90 4.92 7.10
N GLY A 9 10.97 5.40 8.33
CA GLY A 9 12.23 5.74 8.99
C GLY A 9 13.03 4.49 9.38
N ASN A 10 14.25 4.69 9.86
CA ASN A 10 15.03 3.61 10.44
C ASN A 10 14.32 3.07 11.68
N PRO A 11 14.10 1.74 11.79
CA PRO A 11 13.55 1.17 12.99
C PRO A 11 14.49 1.43 14.19
N SER A 12 13.93 1.91 15.28
CA SER A 12 14.64 2.09 16.54
C SER A 12 13.90 1.35 17.64
N ASP A 13 14.58 0.41 18.28
CA ASP A 13 14.06 -0.34 19.43
C ASP A 13 14.22 0.44 20.76
N ILE A 14 14.84 1.60 20.72
CA ILE A 14 15.17 2.42 21.89
C ILE A 14 14.45 3.77 21.81
N THR A 15 13.83 4.16 22.91
CA THR A 15 13.26 5.51 23.04
C THR A 15 14.40 6.51 23.18
N HIS A 16 14.49 7.45 22.27
CA HIS A 16 15.46 8.53 22.28
C HIS A 16 14.91 9.76 23.00
N PRO A 17 15.70 10.47 23.81
CA PRO A 17 15.24 11.70 24.46
C PRO A 17 15.09 12.85 23.47
N GLY A 18 14.00 13.61 23.60
CA GLY A 18 13.72 14.76 22.74
C GLY A 18 13.65 14.36 21.27
N ASP A 19 14.18 15.18 20.38
CA ASP A 19 14.16 15.01 18.93
C ASP A 19 15.28 14.09 18.39
N SER A 20 16.10 13.50 19.25
CA SER A 20 17.27 12.70 18.82
C SER A 20 16.87 11.36 18.15
N GLY A 21 15.61 10.97 18.25
CA GLY A 21 15.04 9.83 17.52
C GLY A 21 14.56 10.13 16.11
N LEU A 22 14.48 11.39 15.72
CA LEU A 22 14.07 11.82 14.39
C LEU A 22 15.20 11.58 13.37
N SER A 23 14.84 11.26 12.13
CA SER A 23 15.82 11.35 11.05
C SER A 23 16.25 12.82 10.87
N VAL A 24 17.47 13.04 10.38
CA VAL A 24 17.94 14.41 10.11
C VAL A 24 17.01 15.15 9.15
N LEU A 25 16.37 14.42 8.23
CA LEU A 25 15.43 15.00 7.28
C LEU A 25 14.13 15.41 7.98
N ASP A 26 13.57 14.57 8.86
CA ASP A 26 12.40 14.91 9.67
C ASP A 26 12.66 16.08 10.59
N PHE A 27 13.84 16.13 11.24
CA PHE A 27 14.24 17.24 12.08
C PHE A 27 14.29 18.59 11.32
N ILE A 28 14.87 18.58 10.10
CA ILE A 28 14.97 19.79 9.27
C ILE A 28 13.59 20.23 8.74
N LEU A 29 12.73 19.28 8.36
CA LEU A 29 11.43 19.59 7.76
C LEU A 29 10.36 19.93 8.81
N GLY A 30 10.49 19.40 10.03
CA GLY A 30 9.46 19.50 11.05
C GLY A 30 8.13 18.93 10.58
N GLU A 31 7.06 19.71 10.66
CA GLU A 31 5.71 19.27 10.25
C GLU A 31 5.44 19.31 8.73
N LYS A 32 6.41 19.74 7.91
CA LYS A 32 6.20 19.88 6.47
C LYS A 32 6.25 18.53 5.77
N ASN A 33 5.32 18.28 4.87
CA ASN A 33 5.29 17.05 4.07
C ASN A 33 6.34 17.04 2.96
N THR A 34 6.68 18.20 2.41
CA THR A 34 7.62 18.34 1.30
C THR A 34 8.70 19.39 1.59
N VAL A 35 9.89 19.19 1.02
CA VAL A 35 11.00 20.13 1.19
C VAL A 35 10.66 21.47 0.52
N PRO A 36 10.78 22.60 1.27
CA PRO A 36 10.60 23.92 0.68
C PRO A 36 11.84 24.32 -0.16
N PRO A 37 11.69 25.24 -1.14
CA PRO A 37 12.75 25.59 -2.10
C PRO A 37 14.05 26.12 -1.46
N ASN A 38 13.98 26.72 -0.28
CA ASN A 38 15.15 27.23 0.44
C ASN A 38 15.93 26.16 1.20
N LEU A 39 15.40 24.94 1.35
CA LEU A 39 16.04 23.82 2.07
C LEU A 39 16.48 22.69 1.13
N GLY A 40 16.02 22.68 -0.11
CA GLY A 40 16.39 21.62 -1.04
C GLY A 40 15.51 21.53 -2.28
N ILE A 41 15.69 20.44 -3.01
CA ILE A 41 14.94 20.15 -4.24
C ILE A 41 13.97 19.01 -3.97
N PHE A 42 12.69 19.23 -4.25
CA PHE A 42 11.67 18.19 -4.28
C PHE A 42 11.61 17.55 -5.66
N LEU A 43 11.80 16.23 -5.74
CA LEU A 43 11.66 15.47 -6.98
C LEU A 43 10.18 15.23 -7.26
N SER A 44 9.59 16.13 -8.04
CA SER A 44 8.15 16.20 -8.27
C SER A 44 7.58 15.17 -9.27
N THR A 45 8.43 14.30 -9.83
CA THR A 45 8.00 13.36 -10.86
C THR A 45 8.38 11.94 -10.52
N THR A 46 7.36 11.06 -10.37
CA THR A 46 7.58 9.61 -10.25
C THR A 46 7.63 8.94 -11.61
N ARG A 47 8.57 7.98 -11.75
CA ARG A 47 8.68 7.10 -12.93
C ARG A 47 8.20 5.67 -12.64
N ARG A 48 7.55 5.47 -11.48
CA ARG A 48 7.04 4.17 -11.05
C ARG A 48 5.55 4.05 -11.26
N MET A 49 4.78 4.88 -10.57
CA MET A 49 3.32 4.77 -10.50
C MET A 49 2.65 5.39 -11.73
N ARG A 50 1.67 4.69 -12.26
CA ARG A 50 0.76 5.21 -13.28
C ARG A 50 -0.04 6.40 -12.76
N SER A 51 -0.59 7.16 -13.73
CA SER A 51 -1.39 8.36 -13.45
C SER A 51 -2.64 8.11 -12.61
N GLU A 52 -3.16 6.89 -12.56
CA GLU A 52 -4.34 6.53 -11.75
C GLU A 52 -4.01 6.27 -10.26
N ILE A 53 -2.74 5.93 -9.93
CA ILE A 53 -2.29 5.71 -8.54
C ILE A 53 -1.76 7.00 -7.92
N THR A 54 -1.05 7.78 -8.71
CA THR A 54 -0.29 8.96 -8.23
C THR A 54 -1.14 10.01 -7.50
N PRO A 55 -2.40 10.32 -7.89
CA PRO A 55 -3.18 11.36 -7.21
C PRO A 55 -3.41 11.10 -5.73
N PHE A 56 -3.71 9.86 -5.33
CA PHE A 56 -3.87 9.51 -3.92
C PHE A 56 -2.58 9.77 -3.13
N ILE A 57 -1.45 9.28 -3.64
CA ILE A 57 -0.13 9.40 -3.02
C ILE A 57 0.28 10.89 -2.94
N SER A 58 0.09 11.63 -4.02
CA SER A 58 0.45 13.05 -4.11
C SER A 58 -0.33 13.92 -3.12
N GLU A 59 -1.67 13.76 -3.08
CA GLU A 59 -2.55 14.55 -2.22
C GLU A 59 -2.45 14.17 -0.73
N SER A 60 -2.15 12.90 -0.43
CA SER A 60 -2.09 12.44 0.95
C SER A 60 -0.74 12.69 1.62
N PHE A 61 0.38 12.63 0.86
CA PHE A 61 1.71 12.60 1.45
C PHE A 61 2.67 13.68 0.91
N TYR A 62 2.37 14.31 -0.24
CA TYR A 62 3.31 15.21 -0.91
C TYR A 62 2.70 16.55 -1.34
N ASP A 63 1.72 17.06 -0.60
CA ASP A 63 1.10 18.38 -0.81
C ASP A 63 0.62 18.63 -2.26
N SER A 64 0.15 17.57 -2.94
CA SER A 64 -0.24 17.57 -4.35
C SER A 64 0.88 17.97 -5.33
N ARG A 65 2.14 17.83 -4.93
CA ARG A 65 3.31 18.21 -5.73
C ARG A 65 3.90 17.07 -6.55
N LEU A 66 3.52 15.81 -6.28
CA LEU A 66 4.04 14.64 -7.02
C LEU A 66 3.17 14.36 -8.24
N ASN A 67 3.81 14.18 -9.40
CA ASN A 67 3.15 13.85 -10.67
C ASN A 67 3.75 12.59 -11.27
N SER A 68 2.97 11.83 -12.04
CA SER A 68 3.49 10.72 -12.83
C SER A 68 4.17 11.21 -14.11
N HIS A 69 5.27 10.56 -14.48
CA HIS A 69 5.87 10.76 -15.80
C HIS A 69 5.05 10.00 -16.85
N PRO A 70 4.79 10.57 -18.05
CA PRO A 70 3.96 9.93 -19.08
C PRO A 70 4.41 8.52 -19.48
N ILE A 71 5.70 8.17 -19.30
CA ILE A 71 6.21 6.84 -19.57
C ILE A 71 5.56 5.75 -18.71
N THR A 72 5.08 6.10 -17.51
CA THR A 72 4.46 5.13 -16.60
C THR A 72 3.14 4.57 -17.15
N ASP A 73 2.41 5.36 -17.94
CA ASP A 73 1.14 4.97 -18.53
C ASP A 73 1.30 4.05 -19.76
N LYS A 74 2.54 3.84 -20.22
CA LYS A 74 2.87 2.81 -21.20
C LYS A 74 2.93 1.40 -20.59
N ARG A 75 2.96 1.29 -19.26
CA ARG A 75 2.85 0.02 -18.55
C ARG A 75 1.38 -0.31 -18.35
N SER A 76 0.98 -1.53 -18.63
CA SER A 76 -0.40 -1.97 -18.45
C SER A 76 -0.49 -3.46 -18.16
N LEU A 77 -1.63 -3.86 -17.60
CA LEU A 77 -1.97 -5.26 -17.39
C LEU A 77 -3.03 -5.65 -18.44
N LYS A 78 -2.80 -6.76 -19.13
CA LYS A 78 -3.79 -7.37 -19.99
C LYS A 78 -4.46 -8.50 -19.21
N LEU A 79 -5.66 -8.22 -18.72
CA LEU A 79 -6.40 -9.08 -17.80
C LEU A 79 -7.64 -9.65 -18.51
N GLU A 80 -7.62 -10.96 -18.78
CA GLU A 80 -8.75 -11.69 -19.33
C GLU A 80 -9.62 -12.21 -18.19
N GLY A 81 -10.96 -12.09 -18.31
CA GLY A 81 -11.88 -12.50 -17.25
C GLY A 81 -11.64 -11.76 -15.92
N ASN A 82 -11.28 -10.47 -15.98
CA ASN A 82 -10.88 -9.70 -14.81
C ASN A 82 -11.94 -9.71 -13.70
N PRO A 83 -11.64 -10.23 -12.51
CA PRO A 83 -12.57 -10.23 -11.38
C PRO A 83 -12.69 -8.85 -10.71
N LEU A 84 -11.78 -7.91 -11.06
CA LEU A 84 -11.72 -6.57 -10.48
C LEU A 84 -12.41 -5.54 -11.38
N PRO A 85 -12.85 -4.39 -10.83
CA PRO A 85 -13.54 -3.35 -11.63
C PRO A 85 -12.64 -2.67 -12.66
N HIS A 86 -11.33 -2.66 -12.45
CA HIS A 86 -10.35 -2.01 -13.32
C HIS A 86 -9.07 -2.81 -13.50
N HIS A 87 -8.31 -2.49 -14.55
CA HIS A 87 -7.02 -3.10 -14.88
C HIS A 87 -5.83 -2.31 -14.35
N SER A 88 -6.07 -1.13 -13.79
CA SER A 88 -5.04 -0.21 -13.26
C SER A 88 -5.60 0.64 -12.13
N GLY A 89 -4.71 1.34 -11.41
CA GLY A 89 -5.08 2.24 -10.33
C GLY A 89 -5.13 1.57 -8.97
N ILE A 90 -6.01 2.05 -8.09
CA ILE A 90 -6.18 1.52 -6.74
C ILE A 90 -7.55 0.85 -6.66
N VAL A 91 -7.57 -0.42 -6.28
CA VAL A 91 -8.79 -1.19 -6.03
C VAL A 91 -8.85 -1.54 -4.55
N LEU A 92 -9.95 -1.18 -3.91
CA LEU A 92 -10.24 -1.49 -2.51
C LEU A 92 -11.26 -2.63 -2.48
N VAL A 93 -10.86 -3.77 -1.94
CA VAL A 93 -11.74 -4.93 -1.74
C VAL A 93 -12.26 -4.88 -0.31
N GLU A 94 -13.55 -4.60 -0.15
CA GLU A 94 -14.20 -4.62 1.15
C GLU A 94 -14.45 -6.07 1.59
N MET A 95 -13.71 -6.44 2.63
CA MET A 95 -13.79 -7.74 3.27
C MET A 95 -14.84 -7.74 4.39
N GLU A 96 -15.41 -8.91 4.66
CA GLU A 96 -16.30 -9.15 5.80
C GLU A 96 -15.75 -10.31 6.62
N HIS A 97 -15.16 -9.99 7.76
CA HIS A 97 -14.71 -10.96 8.76
C HIS A 97 -14.77 -10.35 10.15
N GLN A 98 -14.76 -11.18 11.18
CA GLN A 98 -14.86 -10.77 12.60
C GLN A 98 -13.73 -11.41 13.40
N ASP A 99 -13.34 -10.75 14.49
CA ASP A 99 -12.37 -11.25 15.47
C ASP A 99 -10.96 -11.54 14.93
N ASN A 100 -10.65 -11.11 13.72
CA ASN A 100 -9.30 -11.22 13.18
C ASN A 100 -8.42 -10.09 13.73
N ALA A 101 -7.27 -10.45 14.32
CA ALA A 101 -6.31 -9.52 14.88
C ALA A 101 -5.00 -9.48 14.07
N GLN A 102 -4.17 -10.53 14.15
CA GLN A 102 -2.87 -10.63 13.47
C GLN A 102 -2.89 -11.53 12.23
N SER A 103 -4.00 -12.20 11.97
CA SER A 103 -4.19 -13.05 10.80
C SER A 103 -5.66 -13.05 10.36
N SER A 104 -5.88 -13.15 9.06
CA SER A 104 -7.19 -13.31 8.43
C SER A 104 -7.11 -14.42 7.39
N LYS A 105 -7.81 -15.51 7.63
CA LYS A 105 -7.92 -16.63 6.68
C LYS A 105 -8.70 -16.20 5.44
N GLU A 106 -9.69 -15.37 5.61
CA GLU A 106 -10.56 -14.85 4.56
C GLU A 106 -9.73 -14.03 3.55
N GLU A 107 -8.88 -13.11 4.04
CA GLU A 107 -7.99 -12.34 3.17
C GLU A 107 -6.95 -13.24 2.48
N ILE A 108 -6.40 -14.25 3.18
CA ILE A 108 -5.44 -15.20 2.59
C ILE A 108 -6.06 -15.96 1.41
N GLU A 109 -7.31 -16.43 1.54
CA GLU A 109 -7.99 -17.14 0.45
C GLU A 109 -8.24 -16.23 -0.77
N VAL A 110 -8.65 -14.97 -0.54
CA VAL A 110 -8.82 -14.00 -1.63
C VAL A 110 -7.48 -13.67 -2.29
N ILE A 111 -6.42 -13.46 -1.49
CA ILE A 111 -5.06 -13.23 -2.02
C ILE A 111 -4.62 -14.40 -2.88
N ALA A 112 -4.81 -15.64 -2.42
CA ALA A 112 -4.37 -16.83 -3.16
C ALA A 112 -5.09 -16.97 -4.51
N LYS A 113 -6.37 -16.67 -4.56
CA LYS A 113 -7.15 -16.68 -5.80
C LYS A 113 -6.72 -15.57 -6.76
N LEU A 114 -6.58 -14.33 -6.27
CA LEU A 114 -6.06 -13.20 -7.07
C LEU A 114 -4.66 -13.49 -7.60
N TYR A 115 -3.78 -14.02 -6.75
CA TYR A 115 -2.41 -14.36 -7.13
C TYR A 115 -2.38 -15.41 -8.24
N SER A 116 -3.16 -16.50 -8.10
CA SER A 116 -3.28 -17.53 -9.12
C SER A 116 -3.86 -16.98 -10.42
N TYR A 117 -4.86 -16.12 -10.34
CA TYR A 117 -5.44 -15.43 -11.50
C TYR A 117 -4.37 -14.59 -12.22
N PHE A 118 -3.60 -13.75 -11.50
CA PHE A 118 -2.60 -12.89 -12.14
C PHE A 118 -1.48 -13.67 -12.82
N LEU A 119 -1.08 -14.83 -12.29
CA LEU A 119 -0.06 -15.68 -12.92
C LEU A 119 -0.47 -16.23 -14.31
N THR A 120 -1.76 -16.16 -14.66
CA THR A 120 -2.26 -16.52 -16.00
C THR A 120 -2.39 -15.31 -16.93
N GLN A 121 -2.04 -14.12 -16.48
CA GLN A 121 -2.25 -12.87 -17.20
C GLN A 121 -0.93 -12.31 -17.75
N LYS A 122 -1.01 -11.16 -18.44
CA LYS A 122 0.14 -10.57 -19.09
C LYS A 122 0.39 -9.13 -18.66
N PHE A 123 1.65 -8.78 -18.63
CA PHE A 123 2.14 -7.42 -18.39
C PHE A 123 2.74 -6.85 -19.68
N ILE A 124 2.43 -5.59 -19.96
CA ILE A 124 2.94 -4.84 -21.11
C ILE A 124 3.76 -3.68 -20.59
N ASP A 125 5.03 -3.57 -21.00
CA ASP A 125 5.89 -2.42 -20.75
C ASP A 125 6.46 -1.89 -22.07
N GLU A 126 6.22 -0.62 -22.37
CA GLU A 126 6.63 0.04 -23.61
C GLU A 126 6.27 -0.75 -24.89
N GLY A 127 5.15 -1.44 -24.88
CA GLY A 127 4.64 -2.24 -25.99
C GLY A 127 5.17 -3.67 -26.05
N ILE A 128 6.05 -4.07 -25.14
CA ILE A 128 6.53 -5.44 -25.02
C ILE A 128 5.60 -6.21 -24.06
N GLU A 129 4.93 -7.22 -24.59
CA GLU A 129 4.03 -8.11 -23.84
C GLU A 129 4.79 -9.34 -23.32
N ARG A 130 4.60 -9.67 -22.05
CA ARG A 130 5.12 -10.90 -21.42
C ARG A 130 4.16 -11.45 -20.37
N ASP A 131 4.32 -12.71 -20.03
CA ASP A 131 3.55 -13.33 -18.95
C ASP A 131 3.92 -12.70 -17.58
N ILE A 132 2.94 -12.61 -16.69
CA ILE A 132 3.14 -12.21 -15.30
C ILE A 132 3.78 -13.36 -14.54
N SER A 133 4.84 -13.08 -13.82
CA SER A 133 5.57 -14.01 -12.96
C SER A 133 5.38 -13.67 -11.47
N ALA A 134 5.91 -14.52 -10.60
CA ALA A 134 5.94 -14.26 -9.16
C ALA A 134 6.67 -12.96 -8.80
N ASP A 135 7.65 -12.54 -9.60
CA ASP A 135 8.39 -11.29 -9.40
C ASP A 135 7.56 -10.03 -9.66
N ASP A 136 6.45 -10.16 -10.36
CA ASP A 136 5.57 -9.06 -10.72
C ASP A 136 4.48 -8.77 -9.69
N ILE A 137 4.39 -9.59 -8.63
CA ILE A 137 3.35 -9.49 -7.61
C ILE A 137 3.98 -9.35 -6.23
N LEU A 138 3.80 -8.19 -5.59
CA LEU A 138 4.13 -7.99 -4.19
C LEU A 138 2.90 -8.23 -3.32
N VAL A 139 3.06 -9.02 -2.25
CA VAL A 139 2.01 -9.20 -1.25
C VAL A 139 2.50 -8.67 0.09
N VAL A 140 1.79 -7.71 0.63
CA VAL A 140 2.19 -6.95 1.82
C VAL A 140 1.19 -7.19 2.93
N ALA A 141 1.67 -7.39 4.16
CA ALA A 141 0.81 -7.46 5.34
C ALA A 141 1.49 -6.80 6.56
N PRO A 142 0.71 -6.28 7.53
CA PRO A 142 1.26 -5.55 8.67
C PRO A 142 1.92 -6.47 9.72
N TYR A 143 1.52 -7.74 9.78
CA TYR A 143 1.93 -8.67 10.82
C TYR A 143 2.69 -9.87 10.26
N ASN A 144 3.79 -10.26 10.91
CA ASN A 144 4.59 -11.43 10.50
C ASN A 144 3.78 -12.75 10.51
N VAL A 145 2.76 -12.86 11.40
CA VAL A 145 1.87 -14.03 11.42
C VAL A 145 1.13 -14.14 10.08
N GLN A 146 0.52 -13.05 9.62
CA GLN A 146 -0.18 -13.01 8.33
C GLN A 146 0.78 -13.27 7.17
N VAL A 147 1.96 -12.63 7.18
CA VAL A 147 3.01 -12.85 6.16
C VAL A 147 3.36 -14.33 6.05
N ASN A 148 3.64 -15.00 7.16
CA ASN A 148 4.04 -16.41 7.17
C ASN A 148 2.91 -17.33 6.66
N LEU A 149 1.66 -17.02 6.98
CA LEU A 149 0.51 -17.80 6.50
C LEU A 149 0.30 -17.60 4.99
N ILE A 150 0.41 -16.37 4.49
CA ILE A 150 0.33 -16.08 3.06
C ILE A 150 1.47 -16.78 2.32
N GLN A 151 2.72 -16.70 2.81
CA GLN A 151 3.87 -17.35 2.18
C GLN A 151 3.69 -18.85 2.03
N LYS A 152 3.11 -19.52 3.04
CA LYS A 152 2.81 -20.96 3.00
C LYS A 152 1.66 -21.31 2.05
N LYS A 153 0.74 -20.39 1.82
CA LYS A 153 -0.43 -20.60 0.96
C LYS A 153 -0.10 -20.39 -0.52
N LEU A 154 0.77 -19.42 -0.83
CA LEU A 154 1.14 -19.08 -2.21
C LEU A 154 2.24 -20.02 -2.74
N PRO A 155 2.35 -20.16 -4.08
CA PRO A 155 3.43 -20.91 -4.71
C PRO A 155 4.83 -20.45 -4.24
N GLU A 156 5.81 -21.36 -4.29
CA GLU A 156 7.20 -21.04 -4.01
C GLU A 156 7.72 -19.90 -4.91
N GLY A 157 8.62 -19.07 -4.38
CA GLY A 157 9.13 -17.89 -5.08
C GLY A 157 8.24 -16.65 -4.93
N ASN A 158 7.10 -16.73 -4.19
CA ASN A 158 6.27 -15.54 -3.96
C ASN A 158 7.00 -14.44 -3.18
N ARG A 159 6.71 -13.19 -3.54
CA ARG A 159 7.25 -11.99 -2.89
C ARG A 159 6.27 -11.48 -1.84
N THR A 160 6.22 -12.16 -0.69
CA THR A 160 5.38 -11.78 0.45
C THR A 160 6.24 -11.27 1.60
N GLY A 161 5.80 -10.21 2.28
CA GLY A 161 6.52 -9.63 3.41
C GLY A 161 5.79 -8.49 4.09
N THR A 162 6.43 -7.94 5.13
CA THR A 162 5.97 -6.69 5.74
C THR A 162 6.35 -5.49 4.86
N VAL A 163 5.72 -4.35 5.13
CA VAL A 163 6.00 -3.10 4.40
C VAL A 163 7.49 -2.76 4.43
N ASP A 164 8.14 -2.98 5.58
CA ASP A 164 9.57 -2.68 5.80
C ASP A 164 10.47 -3.47 4.82
N LYS A 165 10.12 -4.74 4.54
CA LYS A 165 10.87 -5.60 3.60
C LYS A 165 10.87 -5.07 2.16
N PHE A 166 9.83 -4.34 1.77
CA PHE A 166 9.66 -3.87 0.40
C PHE A 166 10.03 -2.40 0.18
N GLN A 167 10.64 -1.75 1.17
CA GLN A 167 11.17 -0.41 0.97
C GLN A 167 12.19 -0.40 -0.18
N GLY A 168 12.01 0.53 -1.14
CA GLY A 168 12.85 0.61 -2.34
C GLY A 168 12.48 -0.35 -3.48
N GLN A 169 11.66 -1.37 -3.26
CA GLN A 169 11.21 -2.30 -4.29
C GLN A 169 9.96 -1.79 -5.03
N GLU A 170 9.65 -2.42 -6.16
CA GLU A 170 8.44 -2.15 -6.94
C GLU A 170 8.00 -3.39 -7.71
N ALA A 171 6.76 -3.43 -8.15
CA ALA A 171 6.22 -4.46 -9.02
C ALA A 171 5.00 -3.93 -9.80
N PRO A 172 4.64 -4.54 -10.93
CA PRO A 172 3.40 -4.24 -11.65
C PRO A 172 2.16 -4.27 -10.77
N ILE A 173 2.09 -5.24 -9.83
CA ILE A 173 0.95 -5.46 -8.94
C ILE A 173 1.42 -5.47 -7.49
N SER A 174 0.68 -4.75 -6.63
CA SER A 174 0.84 -4.82 -5.17
C SER A 174 -0.50 -5.19 -4.54
N ILE A 175 -0.49 -6.19 -3.63
CA ILE A 175 -1.66 -6.61 -2.86
C ILE A 175 -1.37 -6.36 -1.39
N LEU A 176 -2.15 -5.50 -0.74
CA LEU A 176 -2.06 -5.19 0.69
C LEU A 176 -3.19 -5.90 1.45
N SER A 177 -2.83 -6.74 2.42
CA SER A 177 -3.73 -7.30 3.41
C SER A 177 -3.76 -6.36 4.62
N MET A 178 -4.93 -5.87 5.03
CA MET A 178 -5.06 -5.11 6.28
C MET A 178 -5.25 -6.03 7.49
N THR A 179 -5.62 -7.27 7.29
CA THR A 179 -5.60 -8.36 8.26
C THR A 179 -6.62 -8.23 9.40
N SER A 180 -6.63 -7.10 10.13
CA SER A 180 -7.48 -6.91 11.31
C SER A 180 -8.92 -6.62 10.93
N SER A 181 -9.88 -7.18 11.70
CA SER A 181 -11.32 -6.96 11.46
C SER A 181 -11.75 -5.55 11.86
N ASP A 182 -11.16 -5.02 12.91
CA ASP A 182 -11.44 -3.68 13.44
C ASP A 182 -10.16 -3.02 13.98
N GLY A 183 -10.26 -1.74 14.32
CA GLY A 183 -9.11 -0.97 14.83
C GLY A 183 -8.92 -1.07 16.34
N ASP A 184 -10.00 -1.37 17.09
CA ASP A 184 -9.97 -1.36 18.56
C ASP A 184 -9.24 -2.60 19.10
N ASN A 185 -9.40 -3.74 18.42
CA ASN A 185 -8.73 -5.01 18.74
C ASN A 185 -7.40 -5.23 17.98
N ALA A 186 -6.94 -4.26 17.20
CA ALA A 186 -5.66 -4.37 16.50
C ALA A 186 -4.49 -4.45 17.50
N PRO A 187 -3.65 -5.51 17.50
CA PRO A 187 -2.69 -5.81 18.57
C PRO A 187 -1.64 -4.73 18.83
N ARG A 188 -1.34 -3.91 17.82
CA ARG A 188 -0.42 -2.77 17.91
C ARG A 188 -1.16 -1.43 17.85
N GLY A 189 -2.50 -1.48 17.96
CA GLY A 189 -3.38 -0.33 17.87
C GLY A 189 -3.53 0.27 16.48
N ILE A 190 -4.50 1.17 16.38
CA ILE A 190 -4.86 1.83 15.12
C ILE A 190 -3.72 2.66 14.53
N ASN A 191 -2.88 3.27 15.37
CA ASN A 191 -1.75 4.07 14.93
C ASN A 191 -0.73 3.25 14.12
N PHE A 192 -0.53 1.99 14.46
CA PHE A 192 0.32 1.09 13.69
C PHE A 192 -0.35 0.60 12.41
N LEU A 193 -1.62 0.21 12.50
CA LEU A 193 -2.36 -0.37 11.37
C LEU A 193 -2.61 0.65 10.27
N MET A 194 -2.88 1.92 10.64
CA MET A 194 -3.14 3.02 9.71
C MET A 194 -1.96 3.98 9.54
N ASP A 195 -0.76 3.56 9.89
CA ASP A 195 0.44 4.38 9.78
C ASP A 195 0.63 4.95 8.36
N GLU A 196 0.85 6.27 8.27
CA GLU A 196 0.94 7.01 7.00
C GLU A 196 2.10 6.54 6.13
N ALA A 197 3.28 6.31 6.73
CA ALA A 197 4.46 5.90 5.99
C ALA A 197 4.28 4.46 5.45
N ARG A 198 3.64 3.57 6.24
CA ARG A 198 3.30 2.21 5.83
C ARG A 198 2.31 2.20 4.67
N LEU A 199 1.24 3.00 4.77
CA LEU A 199 0.26 3.12 3.70
C LEU A 199 0.87 3.69 2.43
N ASN A 200 1.67 4.77 2.55
CA ASN A 200 2.39 5.36 1.43
C ASN A 200 3.29 4.32 0.76
N VAL A 201 4.13 3.61 1.53
CA VAL A 201 5.03 2.59 0.98
C VAL A 201 4.23 1.48 0.32
N ALA A 202 3.21 0.90 0.97
CA ALA A 202 2.45 -0.23 0.45
C ALA A 202 1.77 0.08 -0.90
N VAL A 203 1.11 1.23 -0.99
CA VAL A 203 0.40 1.64 -2.22
C VAL A 203 1.39 2.05 -3.32
N SER A 204 2.44 2.80 -2.96
CA SER A 204 3.42 3.29 -3.94
C SER A 204 4.39 2.23 -4.47
N ARG A 205 4.28 0.97 -4.03
CA ARG A 205 5.03 -0.17 -4.63
C ARG A 205 4.48 -0.58 -5.98
N ALA A 206 3.19 -0.35 -6.23
CA ALA A 206 2.54 -0.72 -7.48
C ALA A 206 2.94 0.19 -8.63
N GLN A 207 3.28 -0.41 -9.77
CA GLN A 207 3.46 0.30 -11.03
C GLN A 207 2.10 0.51 -11.73
N CYS A 208 1.26 -0.54 -11.80
CA CYS A 208 0.00 -0.55 -12.53
C CYS A 208 -1.23 -0.66 -11.62
N LEU A 209 -1.23 -1.62 -10.68
CA LEU A 209 -2.41 -1.97 -9.90
C LEU A 209 -2.06 -2.19 -8.42
N SER A 210 -2.69 -1.40 -7.55
CA SER A 210 -2.62 -1.58 -6.10
C SER A 210 -3.96 -2.09 -5.60
N ILE A 211 -3.98 -3.29 -5.00
CA ILE A 211 -5.18 -3.92 -4.44
C ILE A 211 -5.05 -3.90 -2.92
N ILE A 212 -6.09 -3.44 -2.24
CA ILE A 212 -6.11 -3.35 -0.78
C ILE A 212 -7.31 -4.14 -0.27
N LEU A 213 -7.05 -5.23 0.46
CA LEU A 213 -8.08 -5.97 1.18
C LEU A 213 -8.24 -5.35 2.56
N ILE A 214 -9.44 -4.88 2.86
CA ILE A 214 -9.74 -4.14 4.08
C ILE A 214 -11.13 -4.48 4.61
N ASN A 215 -11.23 -4.78 5.90
CA ASN A 215 -12.54 -4.90 6.52
C ASN A 215 -13.21 -3.51 6.62
N LYS A 216 -14.48 -3.44 6.25
CA LYS A 216 -15.24 -2.18 6.26
C LYS A 216 -15.29 -1.51 7.64
N GLU A 217 -15.19 -2.28 8.74
CA GLU A 217 -15.21 -1.74 10.09
C GLU A 217 -13.96 -0.91 10.43
N LEU A 218 -12.86 -1.08 9.68
CA LEU A 218 -11.68 -0.21 9.82
C LEU A 218 -11.95 1.25 9.43
N PHE A 219 -13.01 1.53 8.68
CA PHE A 219 -13.46 2.91 8.42
C PHE A 219 -14.28 3.50 9.56
N ASN A 220 -14.79 2.65 10.48
CA ASN A 220 -15.67 3.03 11.59
C ASN A 220 -14.95 3.16 12.93
N VAL A 221 -13.61 3.06 12.96
CA VAL A 221 -12.79 3.12 14.18
C VAL A 221 -13.08 4.35 15.03
N HIS A 222 -13.09 4.17 16.34
CA HIS A 222 -13.19 5.27 17.29
C HIS A 222 -11.91 6.11 17.28
N ILE A 223 -12.07 7.42 17.37
CA ILE A 223 -10.97 8.38 17.33
C ILE A 223 -10.83 9.03 18.69
N ASN A 224 -9.63 8.88 19.28
CA ASN A 224 -9.30 9.40 20.60
C ASN A 224 -8.24 10.52 20.57
N SER A 225 -7.70 10.85 19.37
CA SER A 225 -6.68 11.88 19.22
C SER A 225 -6.71 12.55 17.84
N ILE A 226 -6.12 13.75 17.75
CA ILE A 226 -5.96 14.46 16.47
C ILE A 226 -5.13 13.65 15.49
N ASN A 227 -4.12 12.89 15.98
CA ASN A 227 -3.31 12.03 15.15
C ASN A 227 -4.17 10.92 14.50
N GLN A 228 -4.97 10.22 15.29
CA GLN A 228 -5.89 9.18 14.78
C GLN A 228 -6.92 9.75 13.80
N PHE A 229 -7.36 11.00 13.99
CA PHE A 229 -8.21 11.68 13.03
C PHE A 229 -7.52 11.86 11.67
N LYS A 230 -6.24 12.29 11.66
CA LYS A 230 -5.44 12.41 10.43
C LYS A 230 -5.30 11.05 9.73
N LEU A 231 -4.95 9.99 10.48
CA LEU A 231 -4.82 8.63 9.94
C LEU A 231 -6.11 8.15 9.29
N LYS A 232 -7.24 8.24 10.00
CA LYS A 232 -8.56 7.88 9.46
C LYS A 232 -8.90 8.69 8.21
N ASN A 233 -8.61 9.98 8.19
CA ASN A 233 -8.86 10.83 7.03
C ASN A 233 -8.09 10.36 5.78
N ASN A 234 -6.85 9.90 5.93
CA ASN A 234 -6.08 9.32 4.82
C ASN A 234 -6.71 8.01 4.30
N PHE A 235 -7.27 7.18 5.18
CA PHE A 235 -8.02 6.00 4.75
C PHE A 235 -9.35 6.35 4.05
N LEU A 236 -10.03 7.40 4.48
CA LEU A 236 -11.22 7.89 3.78
C LEU A 236 -10.87 8.47 2.40
N LYS A 237 -9.76 9.20 2.27
CA LYS A 237 -9.23 9.65 0.97
C LYS A 237 -8.86 8.46 0.08
N LEU A 238 -8.23 7.43 0.65
CA LEU A 238 -7.92 6.19 -0.07
C LEU A 238 -9.20 5.59 -0.65
N LYS A 239 -10.24 5.42 0.17
CA LYS A 239 -11.56 4.92 -0.29
C LYS A 239 -12.15 5.78 -1.40
N GLN A 240 -12.08 7.10 -1.27
CA GLN A 240 -12.61 8.05 -2.27
C GLN A 240 -11.85 7.99 -3.61
N LYS A 241 -10.54 7.72 -3.58
CA LYS A 241 -9.67 7.67 -4.77
C LYS A 241 -9.53 6.26 -5.35
N SER A 242 -10.15 5.26 -4.73
CA SER A 242 -10.12 3.87 -5.15
C SER A 242 -11.42 3.46 -5.82
N SER A 243 -11.32 2.45 -6.68
CA SER A 243 -12.50 1.69 -7.09
C SER A 243 -12.82 0.67 -6.01
N VAL A 244 -14.02 0.74 -5.45
CA VAL A 244 -14.42 -0.14 -4.33
C VAL A 244 -15.25 -1.30 -4.86
N ILE A 245 -14.94 -2.52 -4.39
CA ILE A 245 -15.69 -3.74 -4.67
C ILE A 245 -15.88 -4.55 -3.39
N GLU A 246 -17.07 -5.06 -3.16
CA GLU A 246 -17.31 -6.02 -2.08
C GLU A 246 -16.75 -7.40 -2.44
N VAL A 247 -16.18 -8.10 -1.48
CA VAL A 247 -15.54 -9.42 -1.71
C VAL A 247 -16.47 -10.44 -2.37
N ASN A 248 -17.77 -10.43 -2.05
CA ASN A 248 -18.78 -11.32 -2.62
C ASN A 248 -19.09 -11.05 -4.12
N LYS A 249 -18.67 -9.91 -4.63
CA LYS A 249 -18.81 -9.54 -6.05
C LYS A 249 -17.56 -9.86 -6.88
N LEU A 250 -16.49 -10.34 -6.24
CA LEU A 250 -15.31 -10.84 -6.95
C LEU A 250 -15.64 -12.19 -7.61
N ASN A 251 -15.56 -12.26 -8.92
CA ASN A 251 -15.74 -13.50 -9.68
C ASN A 251 -14.43 -14.32 -9.72
N LEU A 252 -13.98 -14.81 -8.55
CA LEU A 252 -12.74 -15.56 -8.36
C LEU A 252 -12.96 -17.06 -8.24
#